data_399c7249f62675c41ca96e965af2ec1d
#
_entry.id   399c7249f62675c41ca96e965af2ec1d
#
_cell.length_a   1.000
_cell.length_b   1.000
_cell.length_c   1.000
_cell.angle_alpha   90.00
_cell.angle_beta   90.00
_cell.angle_gamma   90.00
#
_symmetry.space_group_name_H-M   'P 1'
#
loop_
_entity.id
_entity.type
_entity.pdbx_description
1 polymer ?
#
loop_
_entity_poly.entity_id
_entity_poly.type
_entity_poly.pdbx_seq_one_letter_code
_entity_poly.pdbx_strand_id
1 'polypeptide(L)'
;METGVQEVFRGLKILDSGFRRNDRKGTGEMGKGEGGNGGIQEMLKRLFAVSTLLFLITGCASMASMEVKEQKYGKSIPVITQSFASPMVKPGETWKVYLKASDPDGDIKALYATVFQYGMGTYPLSITRIKEGDGKDLSGYFYINTGNDYAMNFQNLIITVSIQDKAGHFSKSAVFPLAFNAGSVQEAPPKGVFQEKDLGPIMVTLQSSTDGNNSGDGFL
;
A
#
# COMPACT_ATOMS: atom_id res chain seq x y z
N MET A 1 -0.39 -36.05 9.86
CA MET A 1 -0.54 -36.38 8.43
C MET A 1 0.00 -35.17 7.65
N GLU A 2 1.32 -35.14 7.54
CA GLU A 2 2.08 -34.30 6.61
C GLU A 2 2.34 -35.17 5.38
N THR A 3 2.00 -34.66 4.20
CA THR A 3 2.68 -34.98 2.92
C THR A 3 1.90 -34.30 1.79
N GLY A 4 2.55 -33.44 1.00
CA GLY A 4 2.01 -33.11 -0.31
C GLY A 4 2.25 -31.69 -0.83
N VAL A 5 3.35 -31.01 -0.55
CA VAL A 5 3.71 -29.75 -1.22
C VAL A 5 5.21 -29.65 -1.59
N GLN A 6 5.90 -30.73 -1.75
CA GLN A 6 7.34 -30.69 -2.09
C GLN A 6 7.74 -31.32 -3.44
N GLU A 7 6.88 -31.36 -4.43
CA GLU A 7 7.25 -31.94 -5.74
C GLU A 7 6.99 -31.07 -6.97
N VAL A 8 7.19 -29.77 -6.93
CA VAL A 8 7.10 -28.94 -8.17
C VAL A 8 8.41 -28.19 -8.50
N PHE A 9 9.46 -28.28 -7.72
CA PHE A 9 10.72 -27.60 -7.99
C PHE A 9 11.92 -28.53 -8.29
N ARG A 10 11.75 -29.50 -9.18
CA ARG A 10 12.89 -30.21 -9.79
C ARG A 10 12.74 -30.25 -11.30
N GLY A 11 13.36 -29.29 -11.98
CA GLY A 11 13.45 -29.38 -13.44
C GLY A 11 13.87 -28.12 -14.19
N LEU A 12 14.73 -27.30 -13.65
CA LEU A 12 15.40 -26.30 -14.49
C LEU A 12 16.91 -26.57 -14.49
N LYS A 13 17.36 -27.39 -15.45
CA LYS A 13 18.78 -27.51 -15.80
C LYS A 13 19.18 -26.27 -16.59
N ILE A 14 20.11 -25.52 -16.03
CA ILE A 14 20.85 -24.46 -16.71
C ILE A 14 21.73 -25.12 -17.77
N LEU A 15 21.47 -24.86 -19.04
CA LEU A 15 22.36 -25.18 -20.17
C LEU A 15 23.32 -24.00 -20.37
N ASP A 16 24.51 -24.20 -19.82
CA ASP A 16 25.69 -23.41 -20.17
C ASP A 16 26.17 -23.84 -21.58
N SER A 17 26.04 -22.97 -22.56
CA SER A 17 26.54 -23.20 -23.90
C SER A 17 27.66 -22.23 -24.21
N GLY A 18 28.86 -22.75 -24.09
CA GLY A 18 30.08 -22.11 -24.49
C GLY A 18 30.08 -21.63 -25.96
N PHE A 19 30.36 -20.39 -26.11
CA PHE A 19 30.56 -19.71 -27.39
C PHE A 19 31.96 -20.03 -27.91
N ARG A 20 32.11 -20.97 -28.85
CA ARG A 20 33.32 -21.16 -29.63
C ARG A 20 33.21 -20.37 -30.93
N ARG A 21 34.05 -19.37 -31.04
CA ARG A 21 34.37 -18.61 -32.26
C ARG A 21 35.12 -19.55 -33.19
N ASN A 22 34.66 -19.73 -34.44
CA ASN A 22 35.40 -20.39 -35.49
C ASN A 22 35.34 -19.51 -36.75
N ASP A 23 36.46 -18.79 -36.99
CA ASP A 23 36.72 -18.11 -38.23
C ASP A 23 37.12 -19.15 -39.31
N ARG A 24 36.35 -19.24 -40.38
CA ARG A 24 36.83 -19.80 -41.64
C ARG A 24 36.27 -19.00 -42.82
N LYS A 25 37.17 -18.28 -43.47
CA LYS A 25 37.01 -17.78 -44.80
C LYS A 25 36.79 -18.94 -45.78
N GLY A 26 35.82 -18.82 -46.66
CA GLY A 26 35.57 -19.71 -47.79
C GLY A 26 34.79 -18.94 -48.85
N THR A 27 35.48 -18.50 -49.85
CA THR A 27 34.95 -17.97 -51.12
C THR A 27 34.33 -19.09 -51.92
N GLY A 28 33.12 -18.87 -52.45
CA GLY A 28 32.45 -19.85 -53.33
C GLY A 28 31.11 -19.30 -53.84
N GLU A 29 31.05 -19.21 -55.13
CA GLU A 29 30.10 -18.61 -56.05
C GLU A 29 28.61 -19.00 -55.93
N MET A 30 27.79 -18.00 -56.36
CA MET A 30 26.50 -18.07 -57.06
C MET A 30 25.75 -19.40 -57.09
N GLY A 31 24.56 -19.36 -56.51
CA GLY A 31 23.45 -20.22 -56.85
C GLY A 31 22.14 -19.47 -56.57
N LYS A 32 21.53 -18.90 -57.67
CA LYS A 32 20.16 -18.38 -57.66
C LYS A 32 19.20 -19.51 -57.40
N GLY A 33 18.64 -19.56 -56.23
CA GLY A 33 17.51 -20.43 -55.87
C GLY A 33 16.34 -19.55 -55.38
N GLU A 34 15.52 -19.11 -56.31
CA GLU A 34 14.17 -18.62 -55.97
C GLU A 34 13.34 -19.80 -55.53
N GLY A 35 12.82 -19.75 -54.35
CA GLY A 35 11.83 -20.74 -53.90
C GLY A 35 11.64 -20.85 -52.41
N GLY A 36 10.60 -20.29 -51.85
CA GLY A 36 9.94 -20.87 -50.73
C GLY A 36 9.99 -20.19 -49.36
N ASN A 37 10.46 -18.95 -49.21
CA ASN A 37 10.53 -18.32 -47.86
C ASN A 37 9.28 -17.47 -47.48
N GLY A 38 8.31 -17.27 -48.41
CA GLY A 38 7.12 -16.46 -48.13
C GLY A 38 6.13 -17.11 -47.16
N GLY A 39 5.98 -18.44 -47.22
CA GLY A 39 4.99 -19.14 -46.40
C GLY A 39 5.36 -19.23 -44.91
N ILE A 40 6.67 -19.42 -44.62
CA ILE A 40 7.14 -19.55 -43.22
C ILE A 40 7.11 -18.20 -42.54
N GLN A 41 7.49 -17.12 -43.22
CA GLN A 41 7.44 -15.76 -42.69
C GLN A 41 6.01 -15.30 -42.40
N GLU A 42 5.06 -15.62 -43.26
CA GLU A 42 3.65 -15.31 -43.03
C GLU A 42 3.04 -16.15 -41.88
N MET A 43 3.42 -17.40 -41.76
CA MET A 43 3.02 -18.26 -40.65
C MET A 43 3.59 -17.78 -39.30
N LEU A 44 4.86 -17.34 -39.25
CA LEU A 44 5.44 -16.74 -38.06
C LEU A 44 4.75 -15.43 -37.65
N LYS A 45 4.47 -14.55 -38.60
CA LYS A 45 3.73 -13.29 -38.34
C LYS A 45 2.33 -13.56 -37.77
N ARG A 46 1.62 -14.54 -38.29
CA ARG A 46 0.29 -14.94 -37.78
C ARG A 46 0.37 -15.55 -36.38
N LEU A 47 1.38 -16.40 -36.11
CA LEU A 47 1.65 -16.94 -34.78
C LEU A 47 2.02 -15.86 -33.75
N PHE A 48 2.85 -14.88 -34.15
CA PHE A 48 3.18 -13.72 -33.31
C PHE A 48 1.95 -12.85 -33.04
N ALA A 49 1.13 -12.58 -34.05
CA ALA A 49 -0.08 -11.77 -33.90
C ALA A 49 -1.11 -12.45 -32.98
N VAL A 50 -1.30 -13.77 -33.11
CA VAL A 50 -2.19 -14.55 -32.23
C VAL A 50 -1.65 -14.62 -30.80
N SER A 51 -0.34 -14.82 -30.63
CA SER A 51 0.32 -14.83 -29.30
C SER A 51 0.20 -13.47 -28.62
N THR A 52 0.42 -12.35 -29.33
CA THR A 52 0.28 -10.99 -28.80
C THR A 52 -1.17 -10.68 -28.44
N LEU A 53 -2.13 -11.14 -29.24
CA LEU A 53 -3.56 -10.97 -28.95
C LEU A 53 -3.99 -11.77 -27.71
N LEU A 54 -3.44 -12.98 -27.51
CA LEU A 54 -3.70 -13.80 -26.31
C LEU A 54 -3.15 -13.14 -25.04
N PHE A 55 -1.98 -12.49 -25.11
CA PHE A 55 -1.40 -11.74 -23.99
C PHE A 55 -2.20 -10.50 -23.59
N LEU A 56 -2.90 -9.85 -24.54
CA LEU A 56 -3.72 -8.68 -24.26
C LEU A 56 -5.05 -9.02 -23.56
N ILE A 57 -5.54 -10.25 -23.71
CA ILE A 57 -6.81 -10.70 -23.08
C ILE A 57 -6.62 -11.13 -21.63
N THR A 58 -5.42 -11.54 -21.21
CA THR A 58 -5.15 -12.01 -19.84
C THR A 58 -4.84 -10.89 -18.85
N GLY A 59 -4.64 -9.64 -19.30
CA GLY A 59 -4.24 -8.49 -18.47
C GLY A 59 -5.33 -7.87 -17.60
N CYS A 60 -6.62 -8.15 -17.81
CA CYS A 60 -7.73 -7.47 -17.12
C CYS A 60 -8.44 -8.29 -16.03
N ALA A 61 -7.93 -9.45 -15.63
CA ALA A 61 -8.69 -10.40 -14.80
C ALA A 61 -8.52 -10.28 -13.27
N SER A 62 -7.92 -9.21 -12.72
CA SER A 62 -7.60 -9.19 -11.28
C SER A 62 -8.34 -8.18 -10.40
N MET A 63 -9.25 -7.38 -10.94
CA MET A 63 -10.14 -6.54 -10.12
C MET A 63 -11.52 -7.20 -10.01
N ALA A 64 -11.69 -8.04 -8.98
CA ALA A 64 -13.03 -8.54 -8.64
C ALA A 64 -13.96 -7.34 -8.43
N SER A 65 -15.15 -7.36 -9.09
CA SER A 65 -16.16 -6.32 -8.89
C SER A 65 -16.60 -6.25 -7.42
N MET A 66 -17.15 -5.13 -7.01
CA MET A 66 -17.64 -4.96 -5.64
C MET A 66 -18.68 -6.02 -5.28
N GLU A 67 -19.58 -6.36 -6.21
CA GLU A 67 -20.61 -7.41 -6.05
C GLU A 67 -20.01 -8.78 -5.73
N VAL A 68 -18.92 -9.16 -6.42
CA VAL A 68 -18.22 -10.44 -6.15
C VAL A 68 -17.58 -10.43 -4.77
N LYS A 69 -17.03 -9.29 -4.34
CA LYS A 69 -16.46 -9.15 -3.00
C LYS A 69 -17.53 -9.17 -1.93
N GLU A 70 -18.66 -8.50 -2.14
CA GLU A 70 -19.80 -8.51 -1.22
C GLU A 70 -20.39 -9.91 -1.05
N GLN A 71 -20.49 -10.70 -2.13
CA GLN A 71 -20.92 -12.11 -2.04
C GLN A 71 -19.98 -12.95 -1.18
N LYS A 72 -18.70 -12.63 -1.16
CA LYS A 72 -17.67 -13.38 -0.43
C LYS A 72 -17.50 -12.91 1.01
N TYR A 73 -17.57 -11.61 1.25
CA TYR A 73 -17.19 -10.98 2.51
C TYR A 73 -18.34 -10.33 3.28
N GLY A 74 -19.51 -10.14 2.63
CA GLY A 74 -20.67 -9.48 3.19
C GLY A 74 -20.91 -8.09 2.63
N LYS A 75 -22.03 -7.48 3.04
CA LYS A 75 -22.49 -6.16 2.58
C LYS A 75 -22.51 -5.11 3.67
N SER A 76 -22.18 -5.50 4.90
CA SER A 76 -22.18 -4.58 6.03
C SER A 76 -21.06 -3.56 5.86
N ILE A 77 -21.34 -2.33 6.28
CA ILE A 77 -20.35 -1.25 6.25
C ILE A 77 -19.75 -1.14 7.64
N PRO A 78 -18.40 -1.10 7.79
CA PRO A 78 -17.78 -0.92 9.10
C PRO A 78 -18.16 0.42 9.72
N VAL A 79 -18.34 0.46 11.04
CA VAL A 79 -18.75 1.65 11.78
C VAL A 79 -17.75 1.97 12.87
N ILE A 80 -17.20 3.19 12.87
CA ILE A 80 -16.46 3.72 14.02
C ILE A 80 -17.47 4.14 15.07
N THR A 81 -17.53 3.42 16.19
CA THR A 81 -18.50 3.63 17.25
C THR A 81 -18.04 4.64 18.29
N GLN A 82 -16.73 4.67 18.56
CA GLN A 82 -16.10 5.61 19.48
C GLN A 82 -14.70 5.95 19.02
N SER A 83 -14.27 7.18 19.28
CA SER A 83 -12.92 7.63 18.97
C SER A 83 -12.46 8.68 19.98
N PHE A 84 -11.14 8.72 20.20
CA PHE A 84 -10.52 9.72 21.08
C PHE A 84 -9.06 9.94 20.64
N ALA A 85 -8.61 11.18 20.66
CA ALA A 85 -7.20 11.53 20.62
C ALA A 85 -6.99 12.85 21.38
N SER A 86 -5.82 12.99 22.03
CA SER A 86 -5.45 14.27 22.65
C SER A 86 -5.37 15.35 21.57
N PRO A 87 -5.96 16.54 21.75
CA PRO A 87 -5.86 17.63 20.78
C PRO A 87 -4.46 18.30 20.77
N MET A 88 -3.61 17.99 21.75
CA MET A 88 -2.26 18.52 21.86
C MET A 88 -1.24 17.43 22.17
N VAL A 89 -0.02 17.63 21.63
CA VAL A 89 1.13 16.74 21.88
C VAL A 89 2.41 17.59 21.95
N LYS A 90 3.35 17.13 22.76
CA LYS A 90 4.71 17.67 22.77
C LYS A 90 5.50 17.09 21.59
N PRO A 91 6.30 17.90 20.85
CA PRO A 91 7.24 17.38 19.86
C PRO A 91 8.12 16.27 20.45
N GLY A 92 8.28 15.16 19.70
CA GLY A 92 9.05 13.98 20.15
C GLY A 92 8.24 12.91 20.87
N GLU A 93 6.99 13.19 21.25
CA GLU A 93 6.13 12.18 21.85
C GLU A 93 5.36 11.38 20.77
N THR A 94 4.97 10.16 21.15
CA THR A 94 4.04 9.37 20.33
C THR A 94 2.61 9.82 20.58
N TRP A 95 1.94 10.31 19.54
CA TRP A 95 0.53 10.67 19.62
C TRP A 95 -0.37 9.49 19.26
N LYS A 96 -1.33 9.17 20.15
CA LYS A 96 -2.23 8.03 20.01
C LYS A 96 -3.63 8.45 19.59
N VAL A 97 -4.19 7.72 18.61
CA VAL A 97 -5.59 7.82 18.17
C VAL A 97 -6.31 6.55 18.57
N TYR A 98 -7.14 6.61 19.58
CA TYR A 98 -7.94 5.50 20.06
C TYR A 98 -9.22 5.36 19.24
N LEU A 99 -9.52 4.15 18.82
CA LEU A 99 -10.71 3.82 18.05
C LEU A 99 -11.39 2.56 18.59
N LYS A 100 -12.73 2.60 18.58
CA LYS A 100 -13.58 1.41 18.59
C LYS A 100 -14.38 1.37 17.31
N ALA A 101 -14.40 0.22 16.66
CA ALA A 101 -15.17 0.01 15.46
C ALA A 101 -15.79 -1.38 15.47
N SER A 102 -16.88 -1.54 14.79
CA SER A 102 -17.56 -2.83 14.61
C SER A 102 -17.94 -3.03 13.15
N ASP A 103 -17.92 -4.29 12.75
CA ASP A 103 -18.40 -4.76 11.48
C ASP A 103 -19.15 -6.07 11.66
N PRO A 104 -20.47 -6.14 11.34
CA PRO A 104 -21.24 -7.36 11.49
C PRO A 104 -20.69 -8.56 10.72
N ASP A 105 -20.11 -8.33 9.55
CA ASP A 105 -19.52 -9.38 8.70
C ASP A 105 -18.14 -9.84 9.21
N GLY A 106 -17.51 -9.04 10.07
CA GLY A 106 -16.27 -9.42 10.74
C GLY A 106 -15.04 -9.36 9.85
N ASP A 107 -15.03 -8.49 8.86
CA ASP A 107 -14.01 -8.45 7.83
C ASP A 107 -13.26 -7.11 7.72
N ILE A 108 -13.23 -6.30 8.80
CA ILE A 108 -12.38 -5.11 8.88
C ILE A 108 -10.97 -5.46 8.41
N LYS A 109 -10.46 -4.69 7.43
CA LYS A 109 -9.21 -4.98 6.73
C LYS A 109 -8.10 -4.00 7.07
N ALA A 110 -8.41 -2.70 7.03
CA ALA A 110 -7.38 -1.67 7.17
C ALA A 110 -7.95 -0.34 7.65
N LEU A 111 -7.10 0.44 8.31
CA LEU A 111 -7.30 1.84 8.59
C LEU A 111 -6.64 2.68 7.50
N TYR A 112 -7.36 3.67 7.02
CA TYR A 112 -6.91 4.68 6.08
C TYR A 112 -6.82 6.02 6.80
N ALA A 113 -5.66 6.64 6.78
CA ALA A 113 -5.43 7.92 7.44
C ALA A 113 -4.84 8.94 6.46
N THR A 114 -5.44 10.12 6.41
CA THR A 114 -4.93 11.28 5.70
C THR A 114 -4.51 12.33 6.72
N VAL A 115 -3.32 12.88 6.58
CA VAL A 115 -2.78 13.92 7.44
C VAL A 115 -2.63 15.19 6.61
N PHE A 116 -3.24 16.27 7.07
CA PHE A 116 -3.06 17.60 6.53
C PHE A 116 -2.32 18.46 7.55
N GLN A 117 -1.24 19.11 7.14
CA GLN A 117 -0.48 20.05 7.95
C GLN A 117 -0.61 21.46 7.40
N TYR A 118 -0.98 22.41 8.24
CA TYR A 118 -1.07 23.80 7.85
C TYR A 118 0.30 24.32 7.37
N GLY A 119 0.30 24.98 6.21
CA GLY A 119 1.51 25.47 5.57
C GLY A 119 2.30 24.46 4.74
N MET A 120 2.06 23.14 4.93
CA MET A 120 2.77 22.06 4.23
C MET A 120 1.87 21.27 3.26
N GLY A 121 0.56 21.26 3.50
CA GLY A 121 -0.42 20.53 2.68
C GLY A 121 -0.75 19.12 3.19
N THR A 122 -1.19 18.26 2.26
CA THR A 122 -1.63 16.89 2.57
C THR A 122 -0.51 15.91 2.30
N TYR A 123 -0.23 15.05 3.30
CA TYR A 123 0.71 13.96 3.18
C TYR A 123 0.14 12.78 2.39
N PRO A 124 0.99 11.88 1.86
CA PRO A 124 0.54 10.66 1.23
C PRO A 124 -0.37 9.84 2.15
N LEU A 125 -1.36 9.17 1.56
CA LEU A 125 -2.29 8.32 2.28
C LEU A 125 -1.56 7.20 3.04
N SER A 126 -1.81 7.10 4.34
CA SER A 126 -1.33 6.01 5.18
C SER A 126 -2.37 4.89 5.25
N ILE A 127 -1.93 3.65 5.05
CA ILE A 127 -2.78 2.46 5.14
C ILE A 127 -2.16 1.51 6.17
N THR A 128 -2.84 1.31 7.30
CA THR A 128 -2.43 0.38 8.34
C THR A 128 -3.34 -0.85 8.32
N ARG A 129 -2.77 -2.02 8.06
CA ARG A 129 -3.52 -3.29 8.00
C ARG A 129 -3.90 -3.76 9.40
N ILE A 130 -5.14 -4.18 9.56
CA ILE A 130 -5.66 -4.77 10.80
C ILE A 130 -5.26 -6.25 10.85
N LYS A 131 -4.84 -6.72 12.04
CA LYS A 131 -4.46 -8.11 12.26
C LYS A 131 -5.69 -9.01 12.20
N GLU A 132 -5.50 -10.25 11.77
CA GLU A 132 -6.55 -11.26 11.81
C GLU A 132 -7.02 -11.48 13.26
N GLY A 133 -8.34 -11.59 13.43
CA GLY A 133 -8.99 -11.67 14.75
C GLY A 133 -9.65 -10.38 15.23
N ASP A 134 -9.27 -9.24 14.68
CA ASP A 134 -9.83 -7.92 15.01
C ASP A 134 -10.88 -7.44 13.99
N GLY A 135 -11.28 -8.30 13.08
CA GLY A 135 -12.15 -7.93 11.97
C GLY A 135 -13.59 -7.58 12.34
N LYS A 136 -14.11 -8.10 13.48
CA LYS A 136 -15.48 -7.87 13.91
C LYS A 136 -15.62 -6.71 14.89
N ASP A 137 -14.79 -6.73 15.92
CA ASP A 137 -14.81 -5.75 17.00
C ASP A 137 -13.39 -5.25 17.21
N LEU A 138 -13.09 -4.10 16.64
CA LEU A 138 -11.81 -3.43 16.75
C LEU A 138 -11.81 -2.50 17.96
N SER A 139 -10.83 -2.64 18.85
CA SER A 139 -10.59 -1.68 19.94
C SER A 139 -9.10 -1.56 20.22
N GLY A 140 -8.57 -0.35 20.21
CA GLY A 140 -7.16 -0.09 20.43
C GLY A 140 -6.77 1.31 19.98
N TYR A 141 -5.47 1.51 19.75
CA TYR A 141 -4.94 2.77 19.25
C TYR A 141 -4.03 2.59 18.03
N PHE A 142 -4.12 3.54 17.12
CA PHE A 142 -3.12 3.83 16.10
C PHE A 142 -2.24 4.97 16.59
N TYR A 143 -1.05 5.14 16.02
CA TYR A 143 -0.16 6.17 16.52
C TYR A 143 0.65 6.85 15.41
N ILE A 144 1.06 8.10 15.70
CA ILE A 144 2.05 8.84 14.93
C ILE A 144 3.25 9.06 15.84
N ASN A 145 4.44 8.66 15.40
CA ASN A 145 5.67 9.06 16.05
C ASN A 145 6.04 10.47 15.56
N THR A 146 5.98 11.43 16.46
CA THR A 146 6.33 12.82 16.13
C THR A 146 7.84 13.01 16.22
N GLY A 147 8.41 13.76 15.26
CA GLY A 147 9.82 14.12 15.33
C GLY A 147 10.13 15.01 16.56
N ASN A 148 11.33 14.84 17.12
CA ASN A 148 11.80 15.70 18.24
C ASN A 148 12.38 17.02 17.73
N ASP A 149 11.77 17.61 16.72
CA ASP A 149 12.18 18.89 16.17
C ASP A 149 11.42 20.02 16.88
N TYR A 150 12.18 20.94 17.49
CA TYR A 150 11.61 22.09 18.14
C TYR A 150 10.82 22.99 17.17
N ALA A 151 11.15 22.96 15.89
CA ALA A 151 10.43 23.67 14.83
C ALA A 151 9.00 23.13 14.57
N MET A 152 8.67 21.96 15.10
CA MET A 152 7.29 21.45 15.13
C MET A 152 6.40 22.20 16.12
N ASN A 153 6.98 22.95 17.08
CA ASN A 153 6.19 23.70 18.06
C ASN A 153 5.28 24.71 17.35
N PHE A 154 4.02 24.79 17.80
CA PHE A 154 2.94 25.58 17.19
C PHE A 154 2.46 25.13 15.80
N GLN A 155 2.95 24.00 15.28
CA GLN A 155 2.37 23.39 14.10
C GLN A 155 0.99 22.78 14.40
N ASN A 156 0.10 22.82 13.41
CA ASN A 156 -1.24 22.27 13.51
C ASN A 156 -1.47 21.27 12.39
N LEU A 157 -2.09 20.15 12.75
CA LEU A 157 -2.48 19.07 11.83
C LEU A 157 -3.98 18.81 11.90
N ILE A 158 -4.52 18.25 10.83
CA ILE A 158 -5.83 17.60 10.82
C ILE A 158 -5.60 16.17 10.32
N ILE A 159 -5.99 15.20 11.13
CA ILE A 159 -5.91 13.78 10.79
C ILE A 159 -7.32 13.28 10.55
N THR A 160 -7.56 12.74 9.35
CA THR A 160 -8.85 12.14 8.97
C THR A 160 -8.65 10.63 8.84
N VAL A 161 -9.46 9.87 9.54
CA VAL A 161 -9.34 8.41 9.63
C VAL A 161 -10.63 7.75 9.18
N SER A 162 -10.53 6.70 8.36
CA SER A 162 -11.63 5.80 8.02
C SER A 162 -11.17 4.35 8.04
N ILE A 163 -12.12 3.43 8.20
CA ILE A 163 -11.87 1.99 8.22
C ILE A 163 -12.45 1.38 6.97
N GLN A 164 -11.70 0.48 6.33
CA GLN A 164 -12.13 -0.29 5.17
C GLN A 164 -12.23 -1.78 5.53
N ASP A 165 -13.30 -2.44 5.03
CA ASP A 165 -13.49 -3.88 5.06
C ASP A 165 -12.84 -4.60 3.86
N LYS A 166 -12.96 -5.93 3.79
CA LYS A 166 -12.45 -6.74 2.67
C LYS A 166 -13.32 -6.62 1.41
N ALA A 167 -14.61 -6.28 1.56
CA ALA A 167 -15.49 -6.02 0.45
C ALA A 167 -15.13 -4.70 -0.27
N GLY A 168 -14.57 -3.74 0.46
CA GLY A 168 -14.13 -2.44 -0.05
C GLY A 168 -14.97 -1.26 0.45
N HIS A 169 -15.92 -1.49 1.37
CA HIS A 169 -16.71 -0.42 1.97
C HIS A 169 -15.88 0.37 2.97
N PHE A 170 -16.20 1.66 3.11
CA PHE A 170 -15.56 2.55 4.05
C PHE A 170 -16.55 3.03 5.12
N SER A 171 -16.09 3.10 6.36
CA SER A 171 -16.79 3.79 7.44
C SER A 171 -16.93 5.29 7.17
N LYS A 172 -17.83 5.95 7.90
CA LYS A 172 -17.74 7.40 8.06
C LYS A 172 -16.39 7.76 8.68
N SER A 173 -15.82 8.89 8.23
CA SER A 173 -14.52 9.36 8.73
C SER A 173 -14.64 9.97 10.12
N ALA A 174 -13.64 9.73 10.97
CA ALA A 174 -13.38 10.47 12.18
C ALA A 174 -12.26 11.49 11.92
N VAL A 175 -12.39 12.70 12.48
CA VAL A 175 -11.46 13.82 12.26
C VAL A 175 -10.89 14.26 13.60
N PHE A 176 -9.57 14.40 13.65
CA PHE A 176 -8.81 14.75 14.85
C PHE A 176 -7.92 15.97 14.56
N PRO A 177 -8.20 17.13 15.16
CA PRO A 177 -7.25 18.23 15.19
C PRO A 177 -6.11 17.89 16.15
N LEU A 178 -4.89 18.27 15.79
CA LEU A 178 -3.71 18.12 16.62
C LEU A 178 -2.86 19.38 16.56
N ALA A 179 -2.49 19.93 17.70
CA ALA A 179 -1.56 21.02 17.84
C ALA A 179 -0.28 20.57 18.58
N PHE A 180 0.88 21.01 18.10
CA PHE A 180 2.14 20.79 18.77
C PHE A 180 2.42 21.93 19.77
N ASN A 181 2.70 21.57 21.01
CA ASN A 181 3.09 22.53 22.04
C ASN A 181 4.08 21.89 23.02
N ALA A 182 5.26 22.47 23.16
CA ALA A 182 6.34 21.94 24.02
C ALA A 182 5.96 21.86 25.53
N GLY A 183 4.99 22.65 25.96
CA GLY A 183 4.48 22.65 27.35
C GLY A 183 3.24 21.77 27.56
N SER A 184 2.71 21.13 26.51
CA SER A 184 1.50 20.33 26.64
C SER A 184 1.75 18.96 27.25
N VAL A 185 0.70 18.41 27.86
CA VAL A 185 0.61 17.01 28.30
C VAL A 185 -0.56 16.40 27.56
N GLN A 186 -0.35 15.22 26.98
CA GLN A 186 -1.42 14.51 26.28
C GLN A 186 -2.55 14.13 27.26
N GLU A 187 -3.77 14.38 26.84
CA GLU A 187 -4.96 13.94 27.55
C GLU A 187 -5.07 12.41 27.50
N ALA A 188 -5.39 11.80 28.63
CA ALA A 188 -5.63 10.36 28.67
C ALA A 188 -7.03 10.01 28.09
N PRO A 189 -7.18 8.86 27.42
CA PRO A 189 -8.48 8.41 26.96
C PRO A 189 -9.43 8.13 28.13
N PRO A 190 -10.76 8.21 27.90
CA PRO A 190 -11.74 7.85 28.92
C PRO A 190 -11.50 6.43 29.44
N LYS A 191 -11.46 6.28 30.77
CA LYS A 191 -11.16 4.99 31.43
C LYS A 191 -12.19 3.92 31.07
N GLY A 192 -11.69 2.72 30.72
CA GLY A 192 -12.54 1.56 30.42
C GLY A 192 -13.25 1.60 29.07
N VAL A 193 -13.06 2.64 28.26
CA VAL A 193 -13.67 2.76 26.93
C VAL A 193 -12.87 2.06 25.86
N PHE A 194 -11.57 2.24 25.84
CA PHE A 194 -10.67 1.69 24.82
C PHE A 194 -9.73 0.65 25.41
N GLN A 195 -9.29 -0.28 24.59
CA GLN A 195 -8.20 -1.20 24.95
C GLN A 195 -6.85 -0.52 24.68
N GLU A 196 -5.86 -0.76 25.55
CA GLU A 196 -4.47 -0.37 25.34
C GLU A 196 -3.77 -1.37 24.40
N LYS A 197 -4.36 -1.57 23.22
CA LYS A 197 -3.87 -2.47 22.18
C LYS A 197 -3.30 -1.66 21.03
N ASP A 198 -2.05 -1.92 20.69
CA ASP A 198 -1.39 -1.35 19.52
C ASP A 198 -1.94 -1.99 18.24
N LEU A 199 -2.58 -1.18 17.42
CA LEU A 199 -3.15 -1.56 16.12
C LEU A 199 -2.21 -1.23 14.95
N GLY A 200 -1.18 -0.43 15.20
CA GLY A 200 -0.15 -0.09 14.23
C GLY A 200 0.05 1.41 14.00
N PRO A 201 1.11 1.78 13.26
CA PRO A 201 1.43 3.17 13.00
C PRO A 201 0.57 3.78 11.90
N ILE A 202 0.30 5.08 11.99
CA ILE A 202 -0.05 5.93 10.86
C ILE A 202 1.28 6.39 10.25
N MET A 203 1.60 5.89 9.05
CA MET A 203 2.87 6.11 8.36
C MET A 203 2.91 7.51 7.76
N VAL A 204 3.50 8.44 8.48
CA VAL A 204 3.73 9.82 8.03
C VAL A 204 5.05 10.32 8.59
N THR A 205 5.82 11.03 7.76
CA THR A 205 7.01 11.77 8.20
C THR A 205 6.65 13.25 8.17
N LEU A 206 6.40 13.80 9.37
CA LEU A 206 6.04 15.21 9.51
C LEU A 206 7.27 16.08 9.22
N GLN A 207 7.05 17.18 8.52
CA GLN A 207 8.08 18.16 8.18
C GLN A 207 7.94 19.40 9.04
N SER A 208 9.06 20.01 9.40
CA SER A 208 9.06 21.31 10.04
C SER A 208 8.99 22.43 8.98
N SER A 209 8.42 23.57 9.34
CA SER A 209 8.35 24.73 8.43
C SER A 209 9.72 25.29 8.01
N THR A 210 10.80 24.86 8.68
CA THR A 210 12.19 25.22 8.36
C THR A 210 12.74 24.40 7.18
N ASP A 211 12.22 23.20 6.91
CA ASP A 211 12.74 22.33 5.86
C ASP A 211 12.40 22.83 4.44
N GLY A 212 11.39 23.69 4.30
CA GLY A 212 10.96 24.25 3.01
C GLY A 212 11.89 25.35 2.46
N ASN A 213 12.75 25.95 3.27
CA ASN A 213 13.57 27.09 2.87
C ASN A 213 14.98 26.71 2.36
N ASN A 214 15.37 25.44 2.42
CA ASN A 214 16.72 25.01 2.06
C ASN A 214 16.85 24.46 0.63
N SER A 215 15.80 24.55 -0.18
CA SER A 215 15.81 24.07 -1.59
C SER A 215 16.07 25.20 -2.62
N GLY A 216 16.41 26.42 -2.20
CA GLY A 216 16.45 27.62 -3.03
C GLY A 216 17.81 28.25 -3.32
N ASP A 217 18.91 27.83 -2.70
CA ASP A 217 20.21 28.47 -2.91
C ASP A 217 21.22 27.53 -3.60
N GLY A 218 21.05 27.37 -4.89
CA GLY A 218 21.94 26.57 -5.74
C GLY A 218 22.05 27.05 -7.17
N PHE A 219 21.82 28.37 -7.46
CA PHE A 219 22.16 28.98 -8.76
C PHE A 219 22.66 30.41 -8.55
N LEU A 220 23.96 30.53 -8.37
CA LEU A 220 24.75 31.68 -8.80
C LEU A 220 25.99 31.16 -9.52
#